data_9a6dd26eaad1e413e5b558693924ea00
#
_entry.id   9a6dd26eaad1e413e5b558693924ea00
#
_cell.length_a   1.000
_cell.length_b   1.000
_cell.length_c   1.000
_cell.angle_alpha   90.00
_cell.angle_beta   90.00
_cell.angle_gamma   90.00
#
_symmetry.space_group_name_H-M   'P 1'
#
loop_
_entity.id
_entity.type
_entity.pdbx_description
1 polymer ?
#
loop_
_entity_poly.entity_id
_entity_poly.type
_entity_poly.pdbx_seq_one_letter_code
_entity_poly.pdbx_strand_id
1 'polypeptide(L)'
;YFIRELTRKLDEQINSIRRELDNLRKIGLLKTRTRNRKKYFYANKEFVIFNELRDMFLKANSSDSELIHQIARLGEIDLLILTGMFLEKEAPVDLLVVGEINADTLRKVLSENAKDGKEIRFTAMNKRDFLYRLEMKDKFINELIADEKVIVAVNKLKKELEKVKA
;
A
#
# COMPACT_ATOMS: atom_id res chain seq x y z
N TYR A 1 6.05 9.38 -16.98
CA TYR A 1 6.27 8.67 -18.25
C TYR A 1 5.87 9.55 -19.43
N PHE A 2 6.48 9.35 -20.61
CA PHE A 2 6.05 9.93 -21.86
C PHE A 2 5.56 8.83 -22.82
N ILE A 3 4.78 9.21 -23.85
CA ILE A 3 4.03 8.24 -24.69
C ILE A 3 4.90 7.09 -25.22
N ARG A 4 6.06 7.39 -25.85
CA ARG A 4 6.93 6.35 -26.43
C ARG A 4 7.52 5.38 -25.41
N GLU A 5 7.69 5.82 -24.16
CA GLU A 5 8.14 4.97 -23.06
C GLU A 5 7.04 3.98 -22.66
N LEU A 6 5.80 4.48 -22.54
CA LEU A 6 4.64 3.64 -22.24
C LEU A 6 4.35 2.63 -23.37
N THR A 7 4.46 3.04 -24.62
CA THR A 7 4.33 2.15 -25.79
C THR A 7 5.26 0.93 -25.68
N ARG A 8 6.53 1.16 -25.30
CA ARG A 8 7.49 0.07 -25.13
C ARG A 8 7.24 -0.80 -23.90
N LYS A 9 6.79 -0.18 -22.79
CA LYS A 9 6.52 -0.90 -21.54
C LYS A 9 5.27 -1.76 -21.58
N LEU A 10 4.25 -1.31 -22.28
CA LEU A 10 2.94 -1.97 -22.35
C LEU A 10 2.77 -2.82 -23.61
N ASP A 11 3.73 -2.77 -24.52
CA ASP A 11 3.66 -3.41 -25.85
C ASP A 11 2.38 -3.07 -26.60
N GLU A 12 1.98 -1.78 -26.54
CA GLU A 12 0.73 -1.29 -27.09
C GLU A 12 0.96 -0.24 -28.18
N GLN A 13 -0.01 -0.10 -29.08
CA GLN A 13 0.05 0.88 -30.15
C GLN A 13 0.02 2.32 -29.63
N ILE A 14 0.85 3.17 -30.23
CA ILE A 14 1.01 4.57 -29.81
C ILE A 14 -0.31 5.36 -29.82
N ASN A 15 -1.24 5.07 -30.73
CA ASN A 15 -2.52 5.75 -30.83
C ASN A 15 -3.48 5.32 -29.71
N SER A 16 -3.45 4.04 -29.32
CA SER A 16 -4.20 3.52 -28.17
C SER A 16 -3.73 4.18 -26.88
N ILE A 17 -2.41 4.18 -26.64
CA ILE A 17 -1.79 4.85 -25.49
C ILE A 17 -2.17 6.34 -25.45
N ARG A 18 -2.09 7.03 -26.57
CA ARG A 18 -2.43 8.46 -26.63
C ARG A 18 -3.88 8.72 -26.24
N ARG A 19 -4.80 7.93 -26.79
CA ARG A 19 -6.23 8.04 -26.51
C ARG A 19 -6.53 7.81 -25.03
N GLU A 20 -5.96 6.75 -24.44
CA GLU A 20 -6.19 6.43 -23.04
C GLU A 20 -5.56 7.48 -22.09
N LEU A 21 -4.37 7.97 -22.37
CA LEU A 21 -3.77 9.05 -21.59
C LEU A 21 -4.60 10.34 -21.65
N ASP A 22 -5.17 10.66 -22.82
CA ASP A 22 -6.05 11.82 -22.95
C ASP A 22 -7.39 11.62 -22.22
N ASN A 23 -7.94 10.42 -22.23
CA ASN A 23 -9.14 10.09 -21.45
C ASN A 23 -8.87 10.24 -19.94
N LEU A 24 -7.79 9.64 -19.44
CA LEU A 24 -7.40 9.73 -18.02
C LEU A 24 -7.09 11.17 -17.59
N ARG A 25 -6.55 11.98 -18.51
CA ARG A 25 -6.35 13.42 -18.28
C ARG A 25 -7.66 14.20 -18.23
N LYS A 26 -8.61 13.89 -19.11
CA LYS A 26 -9.94 14.54 -19.13
C LYS A 26 -10.73 14.34 -17.85
N ILE A 27 -10.66 13.15 -17.26
CA ILE A 27 -11.31 12.87 -15.97
C ILE A 27 -10.53 13.42 -14.77
N GLY A 28 -9.34 14.00 -14.99
CA GLY A 28 -8.54 14.61 -13.93
C GLY A 28 -7.58 13.68 -13.18
N LEU A 29 -7.55 12.39 -13.55
CA LEU A 29 -6.65 11.42 -12.91
C LEU A 29 -5.18 11.65 -13.27
N LEU A 30 -4.90 12.17 -14.47
CA LEU A 30 -3.56 12.52 -14.91
C LEU A 30 -3.39 14.03 -15.09
N LYS A 31 -2.23 14.52 -14.68
CA LYS A 31 -1.68 15.83 -15.03
C LYS A 31 -0.55 15.67 -16.05
N THR A 32 -0.24 16.75 -16.77
CA THR A 32 0.86 16.76 -17.75
C THR A 32 1.84 17.90 -17.49
N ARG A 33 3.12 17.66 -17.81
CA ARG A 33 4.15 18.69 -17.87
C ARG A 33 5.01 18.51 -19.11
N THR A 34 5.48 19.60 -19.68
CA THR A 34 6.43 19.57 -20.79
C THR A 34 7.84 19.81 -20.27
N ARG A 35 8.77 18.91 -20.61
CA ARG A 35 10.21 19.06 -20.33
C ARG A 35 11.00 18.56 -21.54
N ASN A 36 12.01 19.32 -21.97
CA ASN A 36 12.87 18.97 -23.11
C ASN A 36 12.05 18.57 -24.37
N ARG A 37 11.05 19.38 -24.74
CA ARG A 37 10.10 19.14 -25.85
C ARG A 37 9.33 17.81 -25.78
N LYS A 38 9.32 17.14 -24.63
CA LYS A 38 8.55 15.92 -24.38
C LYS A 38 7.43 16.19 -23.39
N LYS A 39 6.22 15.68 -23.70
CA LYS A 39 5.07 15.75 -22.81
C LYS A 39 5.07 14.53 -21.90
N TYR A 40 5.19 14.77 -20.59
CA TYR A 40 5.14 13.74 -19.54
C TYR A 40 3.76 13.73 -18.91
N PHE A 41 3.29 12.53 -18.62
CA PHE A 41 2.08 12.25 -17.88
C PHE A 41 2.43 11.72 -16.49
N TYR A 42 1.72 12.19 -15.48
CA TYR A 42 1.89 11.74 -14.10
C TYR A 42 0.55 11.75 -13.36
N ALA A 43 0.43 10.92 -12.33
CA ALA A 43 -0.79 10.81 -11.54
C ALA A 43 -1.08 12.12 -10.79
N ASN A 44 -2.33 12.56 -10.81
CA ASN A 44 -2.80 13.72 -10.07
C ASN A 44 -3.13 13.32 -8.63
N LYS A 45 -2.24 13.62 -7.69
CA LYS A 45 -2.43 13.29 -6.27
C LYS A 45 -3.60 14.03 -5.61
N GLU A 46 -4.09 15.12 -6.23
CA GLU A 46 -5.24 15.90 -5.77
C GLU A 46 -6.58 15.38 -6.36
N PHE A 47 -6.53 14.30 -7.14
CA PHE A 47 -7.74 13.67 -7.65
C PHE A 47 -8.56 13.08 -6.49
N VAL A 48 -9.87 13.34 -6.45
CA VAL A 48 -10.75 13.08 -5.31
C VAL A 48 -10.65 11.65 -4.75
N ILE A 49 -10.48 10.66 -5.63
CA ILE A 49 -10.37 9.23 -5.24
C ILE A 49 -8.97 8.68 -5.52
N PHE A 50 -7.93 9.53 -5.52
CA PHE A 50 -6.57 9.08 -5.83
C PHE A 50 -6.05 8.04 -4.84
N ASN A 51 -6.28 8.25 -3.55
CA ASN A 51 -5.81 7.34 -2.51
C ASN A 51 -6.52 5.99 -2.58
N GLU A 52 -7.82 5.98 -2.81
CA GLU A 52 -8.61 4.77 -2.97
C GLU A 52 -8.16 3.96 -4.18
N LEU A 53 -7.96 4.61 -5.32
CA LEU A 53 -7.42 3.97 -6.52
C LEU A 53 -6.01 3.43 -6.29
N ARG A 54 -5.12 4.22 -5.67
CA ARG A 54 -3.77 3.78 -5.33
C ARG A 54 -3.80 2.53 -4.47
N ASP A 55 -4.59 2.54 -3.39
CA ASP A 55 -4.70 1.41 -2.47
C ASP A 55 -5.26 0.17 -3.18
N MET A 56 -6.24 0.36 -4.06
CA MET A 56 -6.79 -0.70 -4.88
C MET A 56 -5.75 -1.30 -5.83
N PHE A 57 -4.95 -0.47 -6.52
CA PHE A 57 -3.88 -0.92 -7.39
C PHE A 57 -2.76 -1.63 -6.64
N LEU A 58 -2.36 -1.12 -5.48
CA LEU A 58 -1.35 -1.76 -4.65
C LEU A 58 -1.83 -3.15 -4.17
N LYS A 59 -3.08 -3.28 -3.77
CA LYS A 59 -3.67 -4.57 -3.37
C LYS A 59 -3.78 -5.54 -4.54
N ALA A 60 -4.21 -5.08 -5.71
CA ALA A 60 -4.44 -5.93 -6.88
C ALA A 60 -3.15 -6.43 -7.53
N ASN A 61 -2.10 -5.62 -7.50
CA ASN A 61 -0.83 -5.93 -8.18
C ASN A 61 0.28 -6.42 -7.21
N SER A 62 -0.02 -6.56 -5.92
CA SER A 62 0.94 -7.14 -5.00
C SER A 62 1.03 -8.64 -5.26
N SER A 63 2.22 -9.15 -5.51
CA SER A 63 2.53 -10.59 -5.43
C SER A 63 2.18 -11.17 -4.04
N ASP A 64 1.75 -10.33 -3.15
CA ASP A 64 1.43 -10.60 -1.75
C ASP A 64 -0.08 -10.66 -1.49
N SER A 65 -0.92 -10.57 -2.55
CA SER A 65 -2.37 -10.67 -2.41
C SER A 65 -2.80 -11.99 -1.77
N GLU A 66 -2.15 -13.09 -2.13
CA GLU A 66 -2.41 -14.41 -1.53
C GLU A 66 -2.05 -14.42 -0.04
N LEU A 67 -0.90 -13.88 0.34
CA LEU A 67 -0.50 -13.73 1.75
C LEU A 67 -1.51 -12.89 2.54
N ILE A 68 -1.97 -11.76 1.98
CA ILE A 68 -2.99 -10.92 2.60
C ILE A 68 -4.27 -11.71 2.83
N HIS A 69 -4.72 -12.50 1.86
CA HIS A 69 -5.90 -13.35 1.99
C HIS A 69 -5.72 -14.45 3.04
N GLN A 70 -4.57 -15.10 3.10
CA GLN A 70 -4.25 -16.09 4.11
C GLN A 70 -4.29 -15.47 5.51
N ILE A 71 -3.63 -14.32 5.72
CA ILE A 71 -3.63 -13.60 6.99
C ILE A 71 -5.07 -13.19 7.38
N ALA A 72 -5.86 -12.67 6.44
CA ALA A 72 -7.24 -12.23 6.71
C ALA A 72 -8.17 -13.37 7.18
N ARG A 73 -7.83 -14.63 6.90
CA ARG A 73 -8.58 -15.82 7.36
C ARG A 73 -8.15 -16.34 8.72
N LEU A 74 -7.07 -15.83 9.31
CA LEU A 74 -6.54 -16.32 10.60
C LEU A 74 -7.34 -15.83 11.82
N GLY A 75 -8.16 -14.79 11.63
CA GLY A 75 -8.95 -14.23 12.73
C GLY A 75 -9.60 -12.90 12.35
N GLU A 76 -10.09 -12.21 13.37
CA GLU A 76 -10.68 -10.89 13.17
C GLU A 76 -9.60 -9.82 13.10
N ILE A 77 -9.35 -9.28 11.90
CA ILE A 77 -8.34 -8.25 11.65
C ILE A 77 -8.99 -6.89 11.51
N ASP A 78 -8.52 -5.94 12.30
CA ASP A 78 -8.94 -4.54 12.28
C ASP A 78 -8.02 -3.67 11.40
N LEU A 79 -6.70 -3.96 11.41
CA LEU A 79 -5.70 -3.25 10.61
C LEU A 79 -4.60 -4.21 10.15
N LEU A 80 -4.24 -4.14 8.88
CA LEU A 80 -3.13 -4.88 8.28
C LEU A 80 -2.30 -3.91 7.43
N ILE A 81 -1.05 -3.70 7.82
CA ILE A 81 -0.11 -2.83 7.13
C ILE A 81 1.09 -3.64 6.67
N LEU A 82 1.43 -3.54 5.38
CA LEU A 82 2.66 -4.06 4.81
C LEU A 82 3.64 -2.92 4.56
N THR A 83 4.91 -3.16 4.90
CA THR A 83 6.01 -2.19 4.78
C THR A 83 7.33 -2.95 4.55
N GLY A 84 8.48 -2.35 4.79
CA GLY A 84 9.77 -2.99 4.73
C GLY A 84 10.02 -3.75 3.42
N MET A 85 10.20 -5.06 3.50
CA MET A 85 10.48 -5.92 2.34
C MET A 85 9.38 -5.89 1.26
N PHE A 86 8.13 -5.64 1.61
CA PHE A 86 7.01 -5.53 0.66
C PHE A 86 7.08 -4.24 -0.19
N LEU A 87 7.90 -3.29 0.22
CA LEU A 87 8.11 -2.00 -0.43
C LEU A 87 9.57 -1.78 -0.85
N GLU A 88 10.39 -2.82 -0.74
CA GLU A 88 11.84 -2.76 -1.04
C GLU A 88 12.55 -1.63 -0.28
N LYS A 89 12.21 -1.44 1.00
CA LYS A 89 12.79 -0.41 1.85
C LYS A 89 13.15 -0.94 3.24
N GLU A 90 14.03 -0.24 3.94
CA GLU A 90 14.27 -0.50 5.35
C GLU A 90 13.09 -0.02 6.20
N ALA A 91 12.66 -0.86 7.14
CA ALA A 91 11.64 -0.54 8.12
C ALA A 91 11.85 -1.39 9.39
N PRO A 92 11.33 -0.96 10.56
CA PRO A 92 11.44 -1.72 11.81
C PRO A 92 10.81 -3.11 11.71
N VAL A 93 9.70 -3.22 11.00
CA VAL A 93 8.98 -4.46 10.69
C VAL A 93 8.54 -4.46 9.24
N ASP A 94 8.20 -5.64 8.72
CA ASP A 94 7.68 -5.81 7.38
C ASP A 94 6.15 -5.88 7.39
N LEU A 95 5.56 -6.26 8.54
CA LEU A 95 4.12 -6.45 8.71
C LEU A 95 3.66 -5.97 10.08
N LEU A 96 2.58 -5.17 10.13
CA LEU A 96 1.82 -4.88 11.34
C LEU A 96 0.42 -5.48 11.20
N VAL A 97 0.03 -6.28 12.19
CA VAL A 97 -1.32 -6.88 12.29
C VAL A 97 -1.97 -6.42 13.58
N VAL A 98 -3.14 -5.82 13.48
CA VAL A 98 -3.98 -5.45 14.64
C VAL A 98 -5.28 -6.22 14.57
N GLY A 99 -5.59 -6.98 15.61
CA GLY A 99 -6.79 -7.80 15.69
C GLY A 99 -6.64 -8.99 16.61
N GLU A 100 -7.65 -9.83 16.63
CA GLU A 100 -7.68 -11.05 17.43
C GLU A 100 -7.19 -12.24 16.58
N ILE A 101 -5.88 -12.49 16.61
CA ILE A 101 -5.24 -13.58 15.88
C ILE A 101 -4.27 -14.36 16.76
N ASN A 102 -4.07 -15.63 16.42
CA ASN A 102 -3.05 -16.44 17.06
C ASN A 102 -1.68 -16.17 16.41
N ALA A 103 -0.72 -15.68 17.21
CA ALA A 103 0.62 -15.31 16.75
C ALA A 103 1.42 -16.50 16.18
N ASP A 104 1.23 -17.72 16.71
CA ASP A 104 1.95 -18.90 16.22
C ASP A 104 1.42 -19.33 14.85
N THR A 105 0.11 -19.24 14.65
CA THR A 105 -0.51 -19.51 13.35
C THR A 105 -0.07 -18.47 12.30
N LEU A 106 -0.02 -17.19 12.69
CA LEU A 106 0.51 -16.13 11.83
C LEU A 106 1.97 -16.42 11.46
N ARG A 107 2.81 -16.79 12.44
CA ARG A 107 4.23 -17.12 12.19
C ARG A 107 4.40 -18.25 11.17
N LYS A 108 3.57 -19.30 11.25
CA LYS A 108 3.57 -20.40 10.29
C LYS A 108 3.28 -19.91 8.88
N VAL A 109 2.19 -19.15 8.70
CA VAL A 109 1.81 -18.58 7.41
C VAL A 109 2.93 -17.69 6.85
N LEU A 110 3.55 -16.86 7.68
CA LEU A 110 4.64 -15.99 7.25
C LEU A 110 5.90 -16.78 6.85
N SER A 111 6.22 -17.87 7.57
CA SER A 111 7.36 -18.72 7.22
C SER A 111 7.17 -19.48 5.91
N GLU A 112 5.93 -19.91 5.60
CA GLU A 112 5.58 -20.55 4.34
C GLU A 112 5.63 -19.60 3.13
N ASN A 113 5.45 -18.30 3.39
CA ASN A 113 5.49 -17.24 2.38
C ASN A 113 6.81 -16.45 2.35
N ALA A 114 7.85 -16.93 3.06
CA ALA A 114 9.16 -16.31 3.07
C ALA A 114 9.75 -16.27 1.64
N LYS A 115 10.19 -15.09 1.20
CA LYS A 115 10.82 -14.89 -0.12
C LYS A 115 12.34 -14.85 0.03
N ASP A 116 13.04 -15.51 -0.87
CA ASP A 116 14.51 -15.50 -0.92
C ASP A 116 15.20 -15.88 0.40
N GLY A 117 14.55 -16.73 1.21
CA GLY A 117 15.10 -17.16 2.51
C GLY A 117 15.10 -16.07 3.60
N LYS A 118 14.44 -14.94 3.38
CA LYS A 118 14.31 -13.87 4.35
C LYS A 118 13.03 -14.04 5.16
N GLU A 119 13.16 -14.05 6.49
CA GLU A 119 12.01 -14.04 7.38
C GLU A 119 11.25 -12.72 7.30
N ILE A 120 9.91 -12.80 7.29
CA ILE A 120 9.04 -11.63 7.36
C ILE A 120 8.96 -11.20 8.83
N ARG A 121 9.54 -10.04 9.16
CA ARG A 121 9.47 -9.47 10.51
C ARG A 121 8.08 -8.87 10.72
N PHE A 122 7.42 -9.27 11.78
CA PHE A 122 6.07 -8.81 12.06
C PHE A 122 5.85 -8.38 13.51
N THR A 123 4.89 -7.52 13.71
CA THR A 123 4.31 -7.20 15.02
C THR A 123 2.80 -7.46 14.95
N ALA A 124 2.30 -8.22 15.93
CA ALA A 124 0.88 -8.46 16.10
C ALA A 124 0.45 -7.92 17.47
N MET A 125 -0.70 -7.25 17.53
CA MET A 125 -1.27 -6.73 18.76
C MET A 125 -2.80 -6.67 18.67
N ASN A 126 -3.48 -6.69 19.82
CA ASN A 126 -4.92 -6.49 19.84
C ASN A 126 -5.28 -5.01 19.60
N LYS A 127 -6.54 -4.76 19.28
CA LYS A 127 -7.06 -3.42 18.99
C LYS A 127 -6.86 -2.44 20.15
N ARG A 128 -7.09 -2.89 21.38
CA ARG A 128 -6.98 -2.03 22.59
C ARG A 128 -5.56 -1.54 22.78
N ASP A 129 -4.58 -2.43 22.66
CA ASP A 129 -3.16 -2.09 22.83
C ASP A 129 -2.69 -1.17 21.70
N PHE A 130 -3.15 -1.40 20.48
CA PHE A 130 -2.88 -0.51 19.35
C PHE A 130 -3.40 0.91 19.59
N LEU A 131 -4.68 1.05 19.99
CA LEU A 131 -5.28 2.36 20.24
C LEU A 131 -4.60 3.09 21.41
N TYR A 132 -4.27 2.37 22.48
CA TYR A 132 -3.51 2.93 23.59
C TYR A 132 -2.15 3.48 23.14
N ARG A 133 -1.39 2.72 22.37
CA ARG A 133 -0.10 3.17 21.82
C ARG A 133 -0.25 4.35 20.88
N LEU A 134 -1.32 4.36 20.09
CA LEU A 134 -1.64 5.46 19.17
C LEU A 134 -1.92 6.76 19.96
N GLU A 135 -2.70 6.72 21.04
CA GLU A 135 -2.98 7.85 21.93
C GLU A 135 -1.73 8.36 22.64
N MET A 136 -0.86 7.44 23.09
CA MET A 136 0.42 7.76 23.74
C MET A 136 1.48 8.27 22.75
N LYS A 137 1.14 8.40 21.48
CA LYS A 137 2.07 8.82 20.42
C LYS A 137 3.33 7.95 20.38
N ASP A 138 3.15 6.64 20.56
CA ASP A 138 4.25 5.67 20.50
C ASP A 138 5.04 5.86 19.19
N LYS A 139 6.35 5.98 19.32
CA LYS A 139 7.24 6.31 18.21
C LYS A 139 7.14 5.29 17.06
N PHE A 140 7.12 4.00 17.39
CA PHE A 140 7.04 2.93 16.40
C PHE A 140 5.73 3.00 15.58
N ILE A 141 4.58 3.15 16.27
CA ILE A 141 3.27 3.25 15.63
C ILE A 141 3.19 4.51 14.77
N ASN A 142 3.66 5.65 15.29
CA ASN A 142 3.62 6.91 14.56
C ASN A 142 4.50 6.91 13.31
N GLU A 143 5.73 6.39 13.39
CA GLU A 143 6.62 6.26 12.23
C GLU A 143 6.00 5.38 11.14
N LEU A 144 5.34 4.28 11.53
CA LEU A 144 4.72 3.36 10.61
C LEU A 144 3.51 3.98 9.89
N ILE A 145 2.66 4.73 10.62
CA ILE A 145 1.44 5.35 10.08
C ILE A 145 1.74 6.62 9.29
N ALA A 146 2.78 7.36 9.67
CA ALA A 146 3.20 8.57 8.97
C ALA A 146 3.79 8.30 7.58
N ASP A 147 4.25 7.08 7.34
CA ASP A 147 4.82 6.70 6.06
C ASP A 147 3.72 6.54 4.99
N GLU A 148 3.61 7.52 4.10
CA GLU A 148 2.63 7.53 3.01
C GLU A 148 2.79 6.37 2.00
N LYS A 149 3.90 5.64 2.06
CA LYS A 149 4.20 4.56 1.11
C LYS A 149 3.75 3.19 1.60
N VAL A 150 3.31 3.05 2.86
CA VAL A 150 2.84 1.75 3.37
C VAL A 150 1.60 1.26 2.63
N ILE A 151 1.48 -0.06 2.47
CA ILE A 151 0.29 -0.69 1.91
C ILE A 151 -0.65 -1.03 3.05
N VAL A 152 -1.78 -0.34 3.13
CA VAL A 152 -2.84 -0.65 4.10
C VAL A 152 -3.80 -1.66 3.47
N ALA A 153 -3.61 -2.94 3.78
CA ALA A 153 -4.39 -4.03 3.20
C ALA A 153 -5.78 -4.18 3.83
N VAL A 154 -5.88 -4.00 5.15
CA VAL A 154 -7.15 -3.97 5.90
C VAL A 154 -7.14 -2.72 6.78
N ASN A 155 -8.24 -1.97 6.81
CA ASN A 155 -8.39 -0.80 7.67
C ASN A 155 -9.84 -0.63 8.13
N LYS A 156 -10.16 -1.17 9.30
CA LYS A 156 -11.41 -0.91 10.02
C LYS A 156 -11.28 0.23 11.04
N LEU A 157 -10.04 0.75 11.23
CA LEU A 157 -9.71 1.80 12.21
C LEU A 157 -9.47 3.17 11.56
N LYS A 158 -10.08 3.42 10.38
CA LYS A 158 -9.87 4.65 9.61
C LYS A 158 -10.17 5.91 10.43
N LYS A 159 -11.28 5.92 11.19
CA LYS A 159 -11.70 7.06 12.00
C LYS A 159 -10.73 7.39 13.14
N GLU A 160 -10.17 6.35 13.75
CA GLU A 160 -9.20 6.47 14.85
C GLU A 160 -7.86 7.00 14.33
N LEU A 161 -7.43 6.51 13.18
CA LEU A 161 -6.19 6.97 12.53
C LEU A 161 -6.27 8.42 12.04
N GLU A 162 -7.44 8.87 11.58
CA GLU A 162 -7.66 10.25 11.13
C GLU A 162 -7.59 11.25 12.29
N LYS A 163 -8.06 10.88 13.48
CA LYS A 163 -8.02 11.75 14.68
C LYS A 163 -6.61 12.09 15.16
N VAL A 164 -5.62 11.25 14.86
CA VAL A 164 -4.23 11.46 15.28
C VAL A 164 -3.42 12.23 14.25
N LYS A 165 -3.90 12.29 13.00
CA LYS A 165 -3.29 13.08 11.92
C LYS A 165 -3.76 14.54 11.90
N ALA A 166 -4.81 14.88 12.66
CA ALA A 166 -5.33 16.22 12.83
C ALA A 166 -4.65 16.94 13.99
#